data_a4e6b2fc21a71bfdf2e3a6e44df6a2eb
#
_entry.id   a4e6b2fc21a71bfdf2e3a6e44df6a2eb
#
_cell.length_a   1.000
_cell.length_b   1.000
_cell.length_c   1.000
_cell.angle_alpha   90.00
_cell.angle_beta   90.00
_cell.angle_gamma   90.00
#
_symmetry.space_group_name_H-M   'P 1'
#
loop_
_entity.id
_entity.type
_entity.pdbx_description
1 polymer ?
#
loop_
_entity_poly.entity_id
_entity_poly.type
_entity_poly.pdbx_seq_one_letter_code
_entity_poly.pdbx_strand_id
1 'polypeptide(L)'
;VIRVEDYLTSVISSEMSATASLELLKAHAVISRSWLLANLSGLQTDKLQLPVGNDTMRNKNANQDNTANCQLSTADCQLKWYERDSHTHFDVCADDHCQRYQGITRASTDIVRQAIAATRGQVLISEGKICDARFSKCCGGAFEEFQYCWEDIKYPYLAKQRDYLTGNKKTAPELPDLTQESEADRWIRTSPEAFCNTTNKKILSQVLNNYDQETTDFYRWKVEYTQDELSALILKRSGIDYGQIIDLVPVARGTSGRLWKL
;
A
#
# COMPACT_ATOMS: atom_id res chain seq x y z
N VAL A 1 15.91 -4.10 20.98
CA VAL A 1 14.46 -4.40 21.15
C VAL A 1 13.74 -3.13 21.55
N ILE A 2 12.60 -2.85 20.92
CA ILE A 2 11.77 -1.68 21.20
C ILE A 2 10.32 -2.14 21.44
N ARG A 3 9.58 -1.42 22.26
CA ARG A 3 8.15 -1.70 22.46
C ARG A 3 7.36 -1.25 21.23
N VAL A 4 6.31 -2.01 20.87
CA VAL A 4 5.47 -1.73 19.68
C VAL A 4 4.94 -0.29 19.67
N GLU A 5 4.42 0.21 20.79
CA GLU A 5 3.84 1.55 20.85
C GLU A 5 4.91 2.67 20.72
N ASP A 6 6.13 2.44 21.21
CA ASP A 6 7.25 3.37 21.03
C ASP A 6 7.73 3.37 19.57
N TYR A 7 7.78 2.20 18.92
CA TYR A 7 8.06 2.08 17.50
C TYR A 7 7.02 2.84 16.66
N LEU A 8 5.75 2.61 16.94
CA LEU A 8 4.65 3.26 16.22
C LEU A 8 4.62 4.78 16.38
N THR A 9 5.03 5.29 17.55
CA THR A 9 5.15 6.74 17.76
C THR A 9 6.12 7.37 16.76
N SER A 10 7.25 6.70 16.48
CA SER A 10 8.19 7.15 15.44
C SER A 10 7.62 6.96 14.04
N VAL A 11 7.02 5.80 13.75
CA VAL A 11 6.47 5.49 12.42
C VAL A 11 5.42 6.50 12.00
N ILE A 12 4.37 6.71 12.79
CA ILE A 12 3.28 7.62 12.40
C ILE A 12 3.70 9.09 12.31
N SER A 13 4.80 9.46 12.99
CA SER A 13 5.42 10.79 12.88
C SER A 13 6.33 10.92 11.66
N SER A 14 6.72 9.81 11.04
CA SER A 14 7.65 9.76 9.90
C SER A 14 6.94 9.50 8.57
N GLU A 15 5.92 8.65 8.57
CA GLU A 15 5.10 8.33 7.40
C GLU A 15 4.12 9.45 7.05
N MET A 16 3.48 10.03 8.05
CA MET A 16 2.54 11.14 7.91
C MET A 16 3.08 12.37 8.64
N SER A 17 2.43 13.51 8.46
CA SER A 17 2.77 14.69 9.25
C SER A 17 2.40 14.48 10.73
N ALA A 18 3.33 14.75 11.64
CA ALA A 18 3.08 14.72 13.07
C ALA A 18 2.05 15.77 13.54
N THR A 19 1.64 16.67 12.66
CA THR A 19 0.60 17.70 12.87
C THR A 19 -0.73 17.34 12.19
N ALA A 20 -0.85 16.14 11.65
CA ALA A 20 -2.11 15.64 11.08
C ALA A 20 -3.24 15.62 12.13
N SER A 21 -4.48 15.52 11.67
CA SER A 21 -5.61 15.43 12.56
C SER A 21 -5.54 14.19 13.46
N LEU A 22 -6.07 14.30 14.68
CA LEU A 22 -6.07 13.19 15.64
C LEU A 22 -6.70 11.93 15.07
N GLU A 23 -7.79 12.05 14.31
CA GLU A 23 -8.50 10.89 13.75
C GLU A 23 -7.69 10.22 12.63
N LEU A 24 -6.99 10.98 11.78
CA LEU A 24 -6.07 10.41 10.80
C LEU A 24 -4.94 9.64 11.48
N LEU A 25 -4.32 10.23 12.51
CA LEU A 25 -3.24 9.59 13.26
C LEU A 25 -3.70 8.33 14.00
N LYS A 26 -4.93 8.32 14.55
CA LYS A 26 -5.53 7.12 15.14
C LYS A 26 -5.70 6.00 14.09
N ALA A 27 -6.29 6.32 12.94
CA ALA A 27 -6.47 5.35 11.86
C ALA A 27 -5.11 4.79 11.40
N HIS A 28 -4.13 5.67 11.20
CA HIS A 28 -2.78 5.29 10.79
C HIS A 28 -2.07 4.42 11.85
N ALA A 29 -2.24 4.73 13.14
CA ALA A 29 -1.68 3.91 14.23
C ALA A 29 -2.25 2.48 14.23
N VAL A 30 -3.55 2.32 14.01
CA VAL A 30 -4.20 0.99 13.90
C VAL A 30 -3.70 0.22 12.67
N ILE A 31 -3.61 0.89 11.51
CA ILE A 31 -3.11 0.31 10.27
C ILE A 31 -1.65 -0.13 10.43
N SER A 32 -0.78 0.76 10.89
CA SER A 32 0.66 0.49 11.06
C SER A 32 0.94 -0.61 12.08
N ARG A 33 0.15 -0.67 13.15
CA ARG A 33 0.23 -1.75 14.16
C ARG A 33 -0.19 -3.08 13.56
N SER A 34 -1.27 -3.09 12.80
CA SER A 34 -1.76 -4.30 12.13
C SER A 34 -0.72 -4.84 11.15
N TRP A 35 -0.17 -3.97 10.31
CA TRP A 35 0.90 -4.35 9.38
C TRP A 35 2.12 -4.92 10.11
N LEU A 36 2.60 -4.23 11.16
CA LEU A 36 3.75 -4.67 11.94
C LEU A 36 3.52 -6.07 12.52
N LEU A 37 2.40 -6.26 13.20
CA LEU A 37 2.12 -7.53 13.89
C LEU A 37 1.84 -8.68 12.93
N ALA A 38 1.24 -8.41 11.77
CA ALA A 38 1.03 -9.41 10.72
C ALA A 38 2.34 -9.90 10.09
N ASN A 39 3.36 -9.02 10.04
CA ASN A 39 4.65 -9.31 9.39
C ASN A 39 5.77 -9.73 10.36
N LEU A 40 5.57 -9.69 11.67
CA LEU A 40 6.57 -10.14 12.63
C LEU A 40 6.74 -11.66 12.56
N SER A 41 7.96 -12.10 12.28
CA SER A 41 8.33 -13.51 12.30
C SER A 41 8.15 -14.09 13.71
N GLY A 42 7.33 -15.10 13.87
CA GLY A 42 7.07 -15.81 15.14
C GLY A 42 5.76 -15.46 15.86
N LEU A 43 5.00 -14.47 15.42
CA LEU A 43 3.61 -14.30 15.81
C LEU A 43 2.69 -15.17 14.92
N GLN A 44 3.00 -16.48 14.84
CA GLN A 44 2.03 -17.42 14.36
C GLN A 44 0.83 -17.40 15.30
N THR A 45 -0.33 -17.23 14.75
CA THR A 45 -1.64 -17.01 15.39
C THR A 45 -2.07 -18.06 16.40
N ASP A 46 -1.33 -19.13 16.56
CA ASP A 46 -1.62 -20.21 17.51
C ASP A 46 -1.38 -19.85 18.98
N LYS A 47 -0.78 -18.68 19.28
CA LYS A 47 -0.52 -18.23 20.67
C LYS A 47 -1.30 -16.98 21.10
N LEU A 48 -1.96 -16.28 20.21
CA LEU A 48 -2.87 -15.19 20.57
C LEU A 48 -4.30 -15.73 20.65
N GLN A 49 -4.65 -16.33 21.75
CA GLN A 49 -6.06 -16.55 22.13
C GLN A 49 -6.63 -15.17 22.48
N LEU A 50 -7.10 -14.44 21.47
CA LEU A 50 -7.96 -13.30 21.72
C LEU A 50 -9.30 -13.81 22.27
N PRO A 51 -9.89 -13.17 23.30
CA PRO A 51 -11.20 -13.55 23.76
C PRO A 51 -12.19 -13.29 22.62
N VAL A 52 -12.62 -14.37 21.97
CA VAL A 52 -13.67 -14.34 20.96
C VAL A 52 -14.97 -14.12 21.69
N GLY A 53 -15.58 -12.94 21.53
CA GLY A 53 -16.96 -12.74 21.87
C GLY A 53 -17.81 -13.75 21.10
N ASN A 54 -18.67 -14.47 21.82
CA ASN A 54 -19.58 -15.47 21.29
C ASN A 54 -20.54 -14.84 20.27
N ASP A 55 -20.23 -15.01 18.99
CA ASP A 55 -21.24 -14.96 17.95
C ASP A 55 -21.17 -16.25 17.12
N THR A 56 -22.15 -17.09 17.42
CA THR A 56 -22.39 -18.36 16.77
C THR A 56 -23.00 -18.15 15.39
N MET A 57 -22.19 -18.36 14.35
CA MET A 57 -22.65 -18.90 13.07
C MET A 57 -21.53 -19.68 12.40
N ARG A 58 -21.54 -20.97 12.70
CA ARG A 58 -20.70 -21.97 12.03
C ARG A 58 -21.29 -22.26 10.66
N ASN A 59 -20.60 -21.89 9.62
CA ASN A 59 -20.82 -22.52 8.32
C ASN A 59 -19.63 -23.42 7.99
N LYS A 60 -19.86 -24.73 8.15
CA LYS A 60 -18.95 -25.80 7.72
C LYS A 60 -19.19 -26.00 6.23
N ASN A 61 -18.19 -25.71 5.41
CA ASN A 61 -17.85 -26.43 4.17
C ASN A 61 -16.76 -25.63 3.44
N ALA A 62 -15.51 -26.02 3.62
CA ALA A 62 -14.44 -25.76 2.66
C ALA A 62 -13.61 -27.05 2.61
N ASN A 63 -13.91 -27.87 1.63
CA ASN A 63 -13.04 -28.94 1.19
C ASN A 63 -12.04 -28.42 0.16
N GLN A 64 -10.78 -28.65 0.45
CA GLN A 64 -9.81 -29.41 -0.34
C GLN A 64 -9.24 -28.80 -1.65
N ASP A 65 -7.92 -28.71 -1.61
CA ASP A 65 -6.97 -29.02 -2.67
C ASP A 65 -7.20 -28.40 -4.04
N ASN A 66 -6.40 -27.34 -4.29
CA ASN A 66 -5.90 -27.15 -5.63
C ASN A 66 -4.45 -26.65 -5.57
N THR A 67 -3.52 -27.59 -5.39
CA THR A 67 -2.17 -27.49 -5.94
C THR A 67 -2.29 -27.56 -7.46
N ALA A 68 -2.74 -26.50 -8.08
CA ALA A 68 -2.62 -26.32 -9.51
C ALA A 68 -1.15 -26.08 -9.82
N ASN A 69 -0.50 -27.15 -10.23
CA ASN A 69 0.84 -27.18 -10.82
C ASN A 69 0.83 -26.28 -12.07
N CYS A 70 1.14 -25.00 -11.90
CA CYS A 70 1.29 -24.07 -13.01
C CYS A 70 2.63 -24.33 -13.68
N GLN A 71 2.64 -25.27 -14.62
CA GLN A 71 3.68 -25.37 -15.63
C GLN A 71 3.51 -24.24 -16.64
N LEU A 72 3.70 -23.00 -16.22
CA LEU A 72 3.90 -21.88 -17.12
C LEU A 72 5.36 -21.88 -17.58
N SER A 73 5.55 -21.67 -18.88
CA SER A 73 6.87 -21.57 -19.50
C SER A 73 7.75 -20.59 -18.74
N THR A 74 9.01 -20.91 -18.57
CA THR A 74 10.01 -20.15 -17.82
C THR A 74 10.19 -18.68 -18.25
N ALA A 75 9.61 -18.26 -19.37
CA ALA A 75 9.61 -16.89 -19.85
C ALA A 75 8.55 -16.00 -19.17
N ASP A 76 7.46 -16.56 -18.65
CA ASP A 76 6.36 -15.79 -18.04
C ASP A 76 6.54 -15.53 -16.53
N CYS A 77 7.51 -16.20 -15.89
CA CYS A 77 7.73 -16.09 -14.44
C CYS A 77 8.68 -14.96 -14.02
N GLN A 78 9.24 -14.17 -14.92
CA GLN A 78 10.46 -13.42 -14.62
C GLN A 78 10.28 -11.95 -14.18
N LEU A 79 9.10 -11.41 -14.02
CA LEU A 79 8.96 -10.00 -13.65
C LEU A 79 7.80 -9.74 -12.69
N LYS A 80 7.75 -10.50 -11.61
CA LYS A 80 6.95 -10.09 -10.47
C LYS A 80 7.90 -9.45 -9.46
N TRP A 81 7.59 -8.26 -9.01
CA TRP A 81 8.27 -7.44 -8.00
C TRP A 81 8.26 -8.07 -6.59
N TYR A 82 8.17 -9.38 -6.47
CA TYR A 82 7.76 -10.07 -5.26
C TYR A 82 8.93 -10.54 -4.42
N GLU A 83 10.16 -10.40 -4.90
CA GLU A 83 11.32 -10.72 -4.10
C GLU A 83 11.57 -9.59 -3.09
N ARG A 84 10.85 -9.67 -2.00
CA ARG A 84 11.15 -8.88 -0.83
C ARG A 84 12.23 -9.60 -0.06
N ASP A 85 13.42 -9.01 0.03
CA ASP A 85 14.49 -9.55 0.86
C ASP A 85 14.01 -9.67 2.31
N SER A 86 13.97 -10.89 2.82
CA SER A 86 13.65 -11.12 4.23
C SER A 86 14.83 -10.68 5.09
N HIS A 87 14.53 -10.02 6.19
CA HIS A 87 15.54 -9.68 7.18
C HIS A 87 15.97 -10.92 7.97
N THR A 88 17.27 -11.10 8.15
CA THR A 88 17.83 -12.26 8.86
C THR A 88 18.21 -11.97 10.33
N HIS A 89 18.49 -10.70 10.66
CA HIS A 89 19.00 -10.30 11.97
C HIS A 89 18.04 -9.40 12.76
N PHE A 90 16.96 -8.96 12.18
CA PHE A 90 15.93 -8.11 12.79
C PHE A 90 14.59 -8.33 12.10
N ASP A 91 13.51 -8.00 12.77
CA ASP A 91 12.16 -8.24 12.27
C ASP A 91 11.74 -7.23 11.19
N VAL A 92 12.13 -5.95 11.36
CA VAL A 92 11.80 -4.87 10.43
C VAL A 92 12.97 -3.89 10.31
N CYS A 93 13.19 -3.33 9.12
CA CYS A 93 14.15 -2.24 8.91
C CYS A 93 13.54 -0.86 9.19
N ALA A 94 14.36 0.17 9.06
CA ALA A 94 13.96 1.56 9.27
C ALA A 94 13.50 2.28 8.00
N ASP A 95 13.59 1.61 6.84
CA ASP A 95 13.35 2.17 5.52
C ASP A 95 11.93 1.86 4.99
N ASP A 96 11.58 2.46 3.86
CA ASP A 96 10.30 2.30 3.17
C ASP A 96 10.01 0.85 2.73
N HIS A 97 11.03 -0.03 2.73
CA HIS A 97 10.86 -1.47 2.55
C HIS A 97 9.93 -2.08 3.61
N CYS A 98 10.00 -1.60 4.87
CA CYS A 98 9.10 -1.95 5.95
C CYS A 98 8.14 -0.78 6.24
N GLN A 99 8.43 -0.03 7.30
CA GLN A 99 7.76 1.21 7.65
C GLN A 99 8.83 2.21 8.05
N ARG A 100 8.68 3.46 7.64
CA ARG A 100 9.68 4.49 7.90
C ARG A 100 9.81 4.77 9.40
N TYR A 101 10.89 4.29 9.98
CA TYR A 101 11.21 4.44 11.39
C TYR A 101 12.45 5.33 11.56
N GLN A 102 12.32 6.48 12.22
CA GLN A 102 13.39 7.43 12.40
C GLN A 102 13.97 7.47 13.83
N GLY A 103 13.79 6.41 14.59
CA GLY A 103 14.32 6.28 15.95
C GLY A 103 13.35 6.76 17.04
N ILE A 104 13.60 6.30 18.27
CA ILE A 104 12.77 6.65 19.45
C ILE A 104 12.89 8.13 19.84
N THR A 105 13.94 8.80 19.39
CA THR A 105 14.17 10.24 19.64
C THR A 105 13.51 11.12 18.59
N ARG A 106 12.83 10.54 17.60
CA ARG A 106 12.09 11.31 16.60
C ARG A 106 11.11 12.24 17.30
N ALA A 107 11.18 13.52 16.95
CA ALA A 107 10.26 14.52 17.46
C ALA A 107 8.81 14.09 17.21
N SER A 108 8.04 14.05 18.26
CA SER A 108 6.63 13.67 18.24
C SER A 108 5.81 14.75 18.93
N THR A 109 4.57 14.91 18.49
CA THR A 109 3.62 15.85 19.08
C THR A 109 2.75 15.18 20.14
N ASP A 110 2.09 15.97 20.97
CA ASP A 110 1.11 15.46 21.94
C ASP A 110 -0.04 14.74 21.23
N ILE A 111 -0.44 15.21 20.05
CA ILE A 111 -1.50 14.59 19.24
C ILE A 111 -1.09 13.16 18.83
N VAL A 112 0.15 12.94 18.43
CA VAL A 112 0.66 11.60 18.10
C VAL A 112 0.59 10.69 19.33
N ARG A 113 1.05 11.16 20.49
CA ARG A 113 0.99 10.40 21.75
C ARG A 113 -0.46 10.07 22.14
N GLN A 114 -1.39 11.02 21.98
CA GLN A 114 -2.81 10.79 22.20
C GLN A 114 -3.38 9.75 21.23
N ALA A 115 -3.04 9.79 19.94
CA ALA A 115 -3.49 8.83 18.96
C ALA A 115 -3.03 7.40 19.31
N ILE A 116 -1.76 7.23 19.66
CA ILE A 116 -1.19 5.94 20.09
C ILE A 116 -1.87 5.42 21.36
N ALA A 117 -2.04 6.27 22.37
CA ALA A 117 -2.67 5.90 23.63
C ALA A 117 -4.14 5.49 23.44
N ALA A 118 -4.90 6.28 22.63
CA ALA A 118 -6.32 6.03 22.38
C ALA A 118 -6.58 4.75 21.54
N THR A 119 -5.60 4.30 20.78
CA THR A 119 -5.71 3.11 19.92
C THR A 119 -4.84 1.95 20.37
N ARG A 120 -4.31 2.02 21.59
CA ARG A 120 -3.39 1.01 22.12
C ARG A 120 -3.97 -0.40 22.00
N GLY A 121 -3.19 -1.31 21.40
CA GLY A 121 -3.57 -2.71 21.22
C GLY A 121 -4.65 -2.96 20.17
N GLN A 122 -5.20 -1.92 19.53
CA GLN A 122 -6.20 -2.09 18.47
C GLN A 122 -5.53 -2.48 17.16
N VAL A 123 -6.08 -3.51 16.51
CA VAL A 123 -5.63 -4.05 15.21
C VAL A 123 -6.82 -4.33 14.32
N LEU A 124 -6.58 -4.37 13.01
CA LEU A 124 -7.56 -4.84 12.03
C LEU A 124 -7.50 -6.37 11.96
N ILE A 125 -8.67 -7.00 11.96
CA ILE A 125 -8.80 -8.47 11.89
C ILE A 125 -9.72 -8.82 10.74
N SER A 126 -9.32 -9.80 9.94
CA SER A 126 -10.14 -10.45 8.92
C SER A 126 -10.01 -11.96 9.07
N GLU A 127 -11.14 -12.67 9.08
CA GLU A 127 -11.17 -14.14 9.23
C GLU A 127 -10.36 -14.68 10.42
N GLY A 128 -10.36 -13.93 11.53
CA GLY A 128 -9.66 -14.30 12.77
C GLY A 128 -8.13 -14.07 12.74
N LYS A 129 -7.60 -13.45 11.69
CA LYS A 129 -6.17 -13.12 11.56
C LYS A 129 -5.97 -11.62 11.53
N ILE A 130 -4.82 -11.17 12.05
CA ILE A 130 -4.43 -9.75 11.93
C ILE A 130 -4.15 -9.45 10.45
N CYS A 131 -4.72 -8.36 9.95
CA CYS A 131 -4.56 -7.95 8.56
C CYS A 131 -3.15 -7.43 8.27
N ASP A 132 -2.58 -7.87 7.16
CA ASP A 132 -1.45 -7.19 6.51
C ASP A 132 -1.96 -5.88 5.89
N ALA A 133 -2.09 -4.86 6.74
CA ALA A 133 -2.77 -3.62 6.41
C ALA A 133 -1.85 -2.67 5.65
N ARG A 134 -1.93 -2.70 4.32
CA ARG A 134 -1.16 -1.83 3.42
C ARG A 134 -1.83 -0.48 3.25
N PHE A 135 -1.03 0.56 3.04
CA PHE A 135 -1.50 1.92 2.82
C PHE A 135 -0.64 2.65 1.79
N SER A 136 -1.17 3.73 1.25
CA SER A 136 -0.45 4.66 0.37
C SER A 136 -0.87 6.09 0.66
N LYS A 137 0.00 7.06 0.41
CA LYS A 137 -0.30 8.49 0.57
C LYS A 137 -1.29 9.00 -0.48
N CYS A 138 -1.21 8.47 -1.69
CA CYS A 138 -2.08 8.83 -2.80
C CYS A 138 -2.34 7.62 -3.70
N CYS A 139 -3.60 7.21 -3.80
CA CYS A 139 -4.00 6.07 -4.61
C CYS A 139 -4.33 6.43 -6.07
N GLY A 140 -4.27 7.73 -6.45
CA GLY A 140 -4.62 8.16 -7.80
C GLY A 140 -6.08 7.99 -8.17
N GLY A 141 -6.98 7.82 -7.18
CA GLY A 141 -8.43 7.69 -7.35
C GLY A 141 -8.95 6.25 -7.35
N ALA A 142 -8.07 5.25 -7.39
CA ALA A 142 -8.42 3.84 -7.28
C ALA A 142 -7.33 3.06 -6.53
N PHE A 143 -7.75 2.25 -5.55
CA PHE A 143 -6.85 1.35 -4.84
C PHE A 143 -6.49 0.15 -5.73
N GLU A 144 -5.23 -0.30 -5.65
CA GLU A 144 -4.83 -1.53 -6.31
C GLU A 144 -5.03 -2.73 -5.38
N GLU A 145 -5.20 -3.90 -5.96
CA GLU A 145 -5.26 -5.15 -5.22
C GLU A 145 -3.85 -5.62 -4.86
N PHE A 146 -3.72 -6.26 -3.70
CA PHE A 146 -2.45 -6.76 -3.17
C PHE A 146 -1.69 -7.64 -4.16
N GLN A 147 -2.40 -8.52 -4.86
CA GLN A 147 -1.83 -9.48 -5.81
C GLN A 147 -1.06 -8.84 -6.98
N TYR A 148 -1.33 -7.57 -7.30
CA TYR A 148 -0.61 -6.86 -8.36
C TYR A 148 0.58 -6.03 -7.86
N CYS A 149 0.74 -5.94 -6.54
CA CYS A 149 1.77 -5.10 -5.91
C CYS A 149 2.82 -5.88 -5.14
N TRP A 150 2.45 -7.01 -4.51
CA TRP A 150 3.28 -7.67 -3.51
C TRP A 150 3.50 -9.15 -3.77
N GLU A 151 2.44 -9.96 -3.72
CA GLU A 151 2.49 -11.41 -3.87
C GLU A 151 1.22 -11.88 -4.57
N ASP A 152 1.26 -13.04 -5.23
CA ASP A 152 0.10 -13.62 -5.91
C ASP A 152 -0.92 -14.22 -4.93
N ILE A 153 -1.33 -13.37 -3.97
CA ILE A 153 -2.31 -13.70 -2.95
C ILE A 153 -3.43 -12.67 -3.00
N LYS A 154 -4.66 -13.14 -2.93
CA LYS A 154 -5.84 -12.29 -2.93
C LYS A 154 -6.37 -12.10 -1.52
N TYR A 155 -6.29 -10.87 -1.00
CA TYR A 155 -6.87 -10.50 0.28
C TYR A 155 -8.18 -9.73 0.07
N PRO A 156 -9.34 -10.22 0.57
CA PRO A 156 -10.62 -9.53 0.42
C PRO A 156 -10.63 -8.11 0.98
N TYR A 157 -9.87 -7.84 2.04
CA TYR A 157 -9.76 -6.53 2.67
C TYR A 157 -8.78 -5.57 1.96
N LEU A 158 -8.01 -6.05 0.97
CA LEU A 158 -7.14 -5.26 0.09
C LEU A 158 -7.64 -5.31 -1.35
N ALA A 159 -8.95 -5.33 -1.52
CA ALA A 159 -9.59 -5.35 -2.82
C ALA A 159 -9.60 -3.97 -3.48
N LYS A 160 -9.73 -3.96 -4.80
CA LYS A 160 -9.96 -2.74 -5.59
C LYS A 160 -11.12 -1.94 -5.03
N GLN A 161 -10.91 -0.64 -4.85
CA GLN A 161 -11.94 0.29 -4.42
C GLN A 161 -11.70 1.66 -5.05
N ARG A 162 -12.78 2.36 -5.37
CA ARG A 162 -12.71 3.77 -5.75
C ARG A 162 -12.50 4.64 -4.52
N ASP A 163 -11.52 5.52 -4.60
CA ASP A 163 -11.33 6.62 -3.66
C ASP A 163 -12.30 7.74 -4.01
N TYR A 164 -13.41 7.84 -3.31
CA TYR A 164 -14.48 8.78 -3.65
C TYR A 164 -15.19 9.33 -2.42
N LEU A 165 -15.41 10.64 -2.45
CA LEU A 165 -16.21 11.32 -1.44
C LEU A 165 -17.69 11.10 -1.73
N THR A 166 -18.37 10.34 -0.88
CA THR A 166 -19.81 10.06 -1.06
C THR A 166 -20.69 11.29 -0.83
N GLY A 167 -20.25 12.27 -0.03
CA GLY A 167 -20.98 13.51 0.22
C GLY A 167 -22.48 13.31 0.35
N ASN A 168 -23.28 14.06 -0.43
CA ASN A 168 -24.73 13.91 -0.53
C ASN A 168 -25.17 12.80 -1.50
N LYS A 169 -24.26 12.14 -2.20
CA LYS A 169 -24.53 11.01 -3.10
C LYS A 169 -24.40 9.72 -2.33
N LYS A 170 -25.40 8.87 -2.42
CA LYS A 170 -25.46 7.61 -1.67
C LYS A 170 -24.46 6.55 -2.12
N THR A 171 -23.93 6.66 -3.33
CA THR A 171 -23.02 5.66 -3.94
C THR A 171 -21.89 6.35 -4.70
N ALA A 172 -20.67 5.81 -4.57
CA ALA A 172 -19.56 6.18 -5.45
C ALA A 172 -19.89 5.81 -6.91
N PRO A 173 -19.49 6.62 -7.91
CA PRO A 173 -19.55 6.20 -9.29
C PRO A 173 -18.76 4.91 -9.48
N GLU A 174 -19.26 4.02 -10.35
CA GLU A 174 -18.56 2.78 -10.67
C GLU A 174 -17.20 3.08 -11.33
N LEU A 175 -16.19 2.28 -10.99
CA LEU A 175 -14.91 2.34 -11.66
C LEU A 175 -15.03 1.66 -13.02
N PRO A 176 -14.50 2.29 -14.10
CA PRO A 176 -14.37 1.61 -15.39
C PRO A 176 -13.46 0.36 -15.23
N ASP A 177 -13.49 -0.51 -16.23
CA ASP A 177 -12.56 -1.63 -16.27
C ASP A 177 -11.15 -1.13 -16.65
N LEU A 178 -10.38 -0.76 -15.62
CA LEU A 178 -9.03 -0.20 -15.79
C LEU A 178 -7.98 -1.26 -16.17
N THR A 179 -8.36 -2.53 -16.33
CA THR A 179 -7.49 -3.54 -16.94
C THR A 179 -7.40 -3.34 -18.46
N GLN A 180 -8.37 -2.65 -19.04
CA GLN A 180 -8.38 -2.30 -20.45
C GLN A 180 -7.51 -1.07 -20.72
N GLU A 181 -6.57 -1.17 -21.65
CA GLU A 181 -5.61 -0.10 -21.96
C GLU A 181 -6.27 1.25 -22.24
N SER A 182 -7.31 1.28 -23.07
CA SER A 182 -8.01 2.52 -23.43
C SER A 182 -8.69 3.19 -22.23
N GLU A 183 -9.24 2.41 -21.31
CA GLU A 183 -9.87 2.92 -20.10
C GLU A 183 -8.83 3.41 -19.09
N ALA A 184 -7.72 2.68 -18.96
CA ALA A 184 -6.60 3.07 -18.10
C ALA A 184 -5.93 4.36 -18.61
N ASP A 185 -5.65 4.46 -19.90
CA ASP A 185 -5.08 5.69 -20.51
C ASP A 185 -5.99 6.89 -20.27
N ARG A 186 -7.31 6.73 -20.53
CA ARG A 186 -8.29 7.78 -20.25
C ARG A 186 -8.31 8.18 -18.77
N TRP A 187 -8.28 7.22 -17.86
CA TRP A 187 -8.24 7.45 -16.40
C TRP A 187 -7.00 8.22 -15.97
N ILE A 188 -5.84 7.83 -16.48
CA ILE A 188 -4.55 8.45 -16.15
C ILE A 188 -4.48 9.88 -16.67
N ARG A 189 -5.00 10.14 -17.89
CA ARG A 189 -4.97 11.48 -18.51
C ARG A 189 -6.03 12.42 -17.97
N THR A 190 -6.97 11.91 -17.19
CA THR A 190 -8.01 12.71 -16.55
C THR A 190 -7.74 12.87 -15.07
N SER A 191 -8.45 13.76 -14.40
CA SER A 191 -8.37 14.00 -12.96
C SER A 191 -9.74 13.73 -12.31
N PRO A 192 -10.19 12.46 -12.25
CA PRO A 192 -11.47 12.15 -11.66
C PRO A 192 -11.52 12.53 -10.18
N GLU A 193 -12.72 12.81 -9.71
CA GLU A 193 -12.96 13.20 -8.32
C GLU A 193 -12.57 12.06 -7.36
N ALA A 194 -11.77 12.39 -6.36
CA ALA A 194 -11.25 11.49 -5.34
C ALA A 194 -10.85 12.28 -4.09
N PHE A 195 -10.77 11.64 -2.93
CA PHE A 195 -10.23 12.27 -1.72
C PHE A 195 -8.79 12.75 -1.92
N CYS A 196 -7.96 11.91 -2.55
CA CYS A 196 -6.56 12.26 -2.80
C CYS A 196 -6.39 13.29 -3.95
N ASN A 197 -7.45 13.63 -4.70
CA ASN A 197 -7.42 14.67 -5.71
C ASN A 197 -7.80 16.03 -5.09
N THR A 198 -6.89 16.59 -4.31
CA THR A 198 -7.08 17.88 -3.66
C THR A 198 -5.88 18.78 -3.84
N THR A 199 -6.13 20.06 -4.08
CA THR A 199 -5.14 21.14 -4.09
C THR A 199 -5.21 22.01 -2.84
N ASN A 200 -6.06 21.64 -1.88
CA ASN A 200 -6.24 22.38 -0.64
C ASN A 200 -4.98 22.28 0.22
N LYS A 201 -4.21 23.35 0.30
CA LYS A 201 -2.95 23.42 1.06
C LYS A 201 -3.13 23.06 2.54
N LYS A 202 -4.29 23.39 3.13
CA LYS A 202 -4.58 23.07 4.54
C LYS A 202 -4.72 21.55 4.75
N ILE A 203 -5.28 20.83 3.78
CA ILE A 203 -5.37 19.37 3.81
C ILE A 203 -3.99 18.78 3.54
N LEU A 204 -3.33 19.21 2.47
CA LEU A 204 -2.02 18.68 2.07
C LEU A 204 -0.97 18.85 3.17
N SER A 205 -0.96 19.99 3.87
CA SER A 205 -0.02 20.21 4.99
C SER A 205 -0.26 19.31 6.20
N GLN A 206 -1.43 18.69 6.32
CA GLN A 206 -1.72 17.74 7.39
C GLN A 206 -1.37 16.30 7.03
N VAL A 207 -1.47 15.93 5.76
CA VAL A 207 -1.28 14.53 5.32
C VAL A 207 0.10 14.29 4.69
N LEU A 208 0.71 15.31 4.13
CA LEU A 208 2.03 15.22 3.50
C LEU A 208 3.13 15.77 4.41
N ASN A 209 4.28 15.14 4.38
CA ASN A 209 5.51 15.69 4.96
C ASN A 209 5.99 16.91 4.15
N ASN A 210 6.84 17.75 4.73
CA ASN A 210 7.31 18.97 4.10
C ASN A 210 7.94 18.74 2.72
N TYR A 211 8.74 17.69 2.58
CA TYR A 211 9.37 17.34 1.30
C TYR A 211 8.38 16.82 0.25
N ASP A 212 7.24 16.26 0.65
CA ASP A 212 6.18 15.83 -0.28
C ASP A 212 5.31 17.02 -0.75
N GLN A 213 5.47 18.21 -0.15
CA GLN A 213 4.72 19.42 -0.50
C GLN A 213 5.48 20.33 -1.49
N GLU A 214 6.65 19.94 -1.92
CA GLU A 214 7.48 20.70 -2.86
C GLU A 214 6.87 20.74 -4.27
N THR A 215 6.06 19.75 -4.61
CA THR A 215 5.33 19.67 -5.87
C THR A 215 3.83 19.76 -5.68
N THR A 216 3.09 20.11 -6.73
CA THR A 216 1.63 20.19 -6.75
C THR A 216 0.98 19.06 -7.57
N ASP A 217 1.79 18.21 -8.19
CA ASP A 217 1.41 17.15 -9.11
C ASP A 217 1.30 15.77 -8.43
N PHE A 218 1.00 15.76 -7.13
CA PHE A 218 0.97 14.55 -6.33
C PHE A 218 -0.09 13.53 -6.79
N TYR A 219 -1.23 14.02 -7.30
CA TYR A 219 -2.31 13.15 -7.78
C TYR A 219 -2.05 12.62 -9.19
N ARG A 220 -1.50 13.46 -10.06
CA ARG A 220 -1.09 13.14 -11.43
C ARG A 220 0.28 13.75 -11.68
N TRP A 221 1.17 12.96 -12.21
CA TRP A 221 2.53 13.36 -12.54
C TRP A 221 2.93 12.85 -13.91
N LYS A 222 3.91 13.48 -14.52
CA LYS A 222 4.45 13.14 -15.82
C LYS A 222 5.97 13.15 -15.77
N VAL A 223 6.58 12.13 -16.37
CA VAL A 223 8.03 12.05 -16.60
C VAL A 223 8.25 11.82 -18.08
N GLU A 224 9.22 12.47 -18.64
CA GLU A 224 9.59 12.36 -20.06
C GLU A 224 11.07 12.03 -20.14
N TYR A 225 11.41 11.09 -21.00
CA TYR A 225 12.76 10.74 -21.35
C TYR A 225 12.93 10.79 -22.86
N THR A 226 14.11 11.23 -23.33
CA THR A 226 14.52 10.95 -24.70
C THR A 226 14.80 9.45 -24.84
N GLN A 227 14.86 8.96 -26.07
CA GLN A 227 15.17 7.54 -26.33
C GLN A 227 16.54 7.16 -25.80
N ASP A 228 17.52 8.03 -25.93
CA ASP A 228 18.89 7.77 -25.46
C ASP A 228 18.94 7.70 -23.91
N GLU A 229 18.25 8.63 -23.22
CA GLU A 229 18.13 8.61 -21.76
C GLU A 229 17.43 7.36 -21.27
N LEU A 230 16.34 6.95 -21.93
CA LEU A 230 15.57 5.77 -21.58
C LEU A 230 16.43 4.50 -21.77
N SER A 231 17.12 4.37 -22.90
CA SER A 231 17.99 3.23 -23.19
C SER A 231 19.11 3.12 -22.15
N ALA A 232 19.76 4.23 -21.84
CA ALA A 232 20.80 4.29 -20.82
C ALA A 232 20.26 3.95 -19.40
N LEU A 233 19.07 4.43 -19.06
CA LEU A 233 18.41 4.12 -17.79
C LEU A 233 18.08 2.64 -17.66
N ILE A 234 17.52 2.03 -18.71
CA ILE A 234 17.17 0.62 -18.73
C ILE A 234 18.43 -0.25 -18.61
N LEU A 235 19.46 0.04 -19.39
CA LEU A 235 20.75 -0.67 -19.27
C LEU A 235 21.31 -0.58 -17.83
N LYS A 236 21.31 0.64 -17.25
CA LYS A 236 21.82 0.86 -15.90
C LYS A 236 21.04 0.07 -14.83
N ARG A 237 19.72 -0.08 -14.99
CA ARG A 237 18.84 -0.72 -14.00
C ARG A 237 18.73 -2.23 -14.16
N SER A 238 18.65 -2.73 -15.39
CA SER A 238 18.49 -4.15 -15.68
C SER A 238 19.81 -4.89 -15.88
N GLY A 239 20.90 -4.17 -16.20
CA GLY A 239 22.17 -4.75 -16.64
C GLY A 239 22.12 -5.37 -18.04
N ILE A 240 21.01 -5.24 -18.75
CA ILE A 240 20.80 -5.81 -20.09
C ILE A 240 20.80 -4.67 -21.12
N ASP A 241 21.65 -4.79 -22.13
CA ASP A 241 21.68 -3.89 -23.27
C ASP A 241 20.65 -4.34 -24.32
N TYR A 242 19.53 -3.64 -24.39
CA TYR A 242 18.50 -3.83 -25.41
C TYR A 242 18.77 -2.99 -26.67
N GLY A 243 19.86 -2.24 -26.72
CA GLY A 243 20.11 -1.26 -27.76
C GLY A 243 19.18 -0.05 -27.66
N GLN A 244 18.80 0.51 -28.80
CA GLN A 244 17.85 1.63 -28.81
C GLN A 244 16.43 1.16 -28.46
N ILE A 245 15.87 1.69 -27.40
CA ILE A 245 14.48 1.39 -27.01
C ILE A 245 13.53 2.11 -27.96
N ILE A 246 12.71 1.36 -28.66
CA ILE A 246 11.77 1.91 -29.64
C ILE A 246 10.45 2.29 -28.95
N ASP A 247 9.93 1.41 -28.10
CA ASP A 247 8.66 1.59 -27.43
C ASP A 247 8.61 0.81 -26.10
N LEU A 248 7.71 1.21 -25.21
CA LEU A 248 7.36 0.49 -24.00
C LEU A 248 5.89 0.07 -24.07
N VAL A 249 5.66 -1.19 -24.42
CA VAL A 249 4.31 -1.69 -24.71
C VAL A 249 3.65 -2.21 -23.43
N PRO A 250 2.52 -1.63 -22.98
CA PRO A 250 1.75 -2.16 -21.86
C PRO A 250 1.22 -3.56 -22.19
N VAL A 251 1.58 -4.55 -21.40
CA VAL A 251 1.14 -5.95 -21.56
C VAL A 251 0.00 -6.30 -20.63
N ALA A 252 0.10 -5.89 -19.36
CA ALA A 252 -0.95 -6.15 -18.39
C ALA A 252 -1.03 -5.07 -17.32
N ARG A 253 -2.27 -4.75 -16.94
CA ARG A 253 -2.60 -3.79 -15.88
C ARG A 253 -3.35 -4.49 -14.76
N GLY A 254 -3.11 -4.05 -13.55
CA GLY A 254 -3.93 -4.39 -12.40
C GLY A 254 -5.31 -3.71 -12.46
N THR A 255 -6.16 -4.05 -11.52
CA THR A 255 -7.55 -3.59 -11.49
C THR A 255 -7.69 -2.09 -11.25
N SER A 256 -6.66 -1.40 -10.80
CA SER A 256 -6.59 0.06 -10.67
C SER A 256 -5.98 0.77 -11.88
N GLY A 257 -5.63 0.04 -12.92
CA GLY A 257 -4.99 0.57 -14.13
C GLY A 257 -3.46 0.68 -14.06
N ARG A 258 -2.82 0.32 -12.94
CA ARG A 258 -1.35 0.32 -12.84
C ARG A 258 -0.75 -0.82 -13.64
N LEU A 259 0.34 -0.52 -14.33
CA LEU A 259 1.10 -1.55 -15.04
C LEU A 259 1.79 -2.49 -14.05
N TRP A 260 1.66 -3.78 -14.27
CA TRP A 260 2.45 -4.79 -13.58
C TRP A 260 3.24 -5.67 -14.57
N LYS A 261 2.95 -5.55 -15.87
CA LYS A 261 3.71 -6.20 -16.93
C LYS A 261 3.87 -5.24 -18.12
N LEU A 262 5.09 -5.06 -18.52
CA LEU A 262 5.54 -4.22 -19.63
C LEU A 262 6.35 -5.05 -20.60
#